data_4fae699a3b221142407c56395ee8dd8a
#
_entry.id   4fae699a3b221142407c56395ee8dd8a
#
_cell.length_a   1.000
_cell.length_b   1.000
_cell.length_c   1.000
_cell.angle_alpha   90.00
_cell.angle_beta   90.00
_cell.angle_gamma   90.00
#
_symmetry.space_group_name_H-M   'P 1'
#
loop_
_entity.id
_entity.type
_entity.pdbx_description
1 polymer ?
#
loop_
_entity_poly.entity_id
_entity_poly.type
_entity_poly.pdbx_seq_one_letter_code
_entity_poly.pdbx_strand_id
1 'polypeptide(L)'
;MHPRVAHNYLKDGYYPTDEATLAEIAKRLRFKAGTQRLLDPCCGEGKALAQLASHIVHHEQSALHTYGVELDEARAVSASQCLDSVLRSNAFDTQIGSGSQTLLFLNPPYGAVVTDQVDKQHRDMARLEVQFTQRLLPTLKRDGVLALVVPYLSLSPAFSRYLAMRLRQVEVFAASTGRFKQVVILGRKADMRGP
;
A
#
# COMPACT_ATOMS: atom_id res chain seq x y z
N MET A 1 -0.84 11.66 -15.53
CA MET A 1 -0.88 10.27 -16.13
C MET A 1 -1.70 10.32 -17.42
N HIS A 2 -1.27 9.64 -18.50
CA HIS A 2 -1.99 9.66 -19.78
C HIS A 2 -3.36 8.94 -19.61
N PRO A 3 -4.50 9.49 -20.13
CA PRO A 3 -5.86 8.93 -19.93
C PRO A 3 -6.02 7.46 -20.34
N ARG A 4 -5.31 6.99 -21.36
CA ARG A 4 -5.33 5.57 -21.80
C ARG A 4 -4.72 4.61 -20.78
N VAL A 5 -3.70 5.05 -20.04
CA VAL A 5 -3.04 4.26 -19.01
C VAL A 5 -4.00 4.11 -17.83
N ALA A 6 -4.65 5.19 -17.39
CA ALA A 6 -5.66 5.15 -16.34
C ALA A 6 -6.83 4.20 -16.68
N HIS A 7 -7.28 4.18 -17.95
CA HIS A 7 -8.43 3.35 -18.38
C HIS A 7 -8.12 1.84 -18.36
N ASN A 8 -6.91 1.42 -18.69
CA ASN A 8 -6.51 0.01 -18.61
C ASN A 8 -6.40 -0.47 -17.15
N TYR A 9 -6.03 0.41 -16.21
CA TYR A 9 -6.02 0.09 -14.78
C TYR A 9 -7.41 -0.07 -14.17
N LEU A 10 -8.42 0.61 -14.71
CA LEU A 10 -9.80 0.50 -14.27
C LEU A 10 -10.41 -0.89 -14.55
N LYS A 11 -10.00 -1.56 -15.64
CA LYS A 11 -10.59 -2.84 -16.04
C LYS A 11 -9.85 -4.09 -15.59
N ASP A 12 -8.51 -4.06 -15.58
CA ASP A 12 -7.71 -5.30 -15.47
C ASP A 12 -6.76 -5.33 -14.26
N GLY A 13 -6.68 -4.27 -13.46
CA GLY A 13 -5.68 -4.11 -12.41
C GLY A 13 -6.16 -4.32 -10.97
N TYR A 14 -7.43 -4.61 -10.75
CA TYR A 14 -7.94 -4.82 -9.38
C TYR A 14 -7.81 -6.29 -8.96
N TYR A 15 -6.85 -6.55 -8.09
CA TYR A 15 -6.64 -7.86 -7.46
C TYR A 15 -6.78 -7.70 -5.94
N PRO A 16 -7.93 -8.03 -5.35
CA PRO A 16 -8.12 -7.95 -3.91
C PRO A 16 -7.16 -8.89 -3.20
N THR A 17 -6.60 -8.43 -2.08
CA THR A 17 -5.81 -9.29 -1.19
C THR A 17 -6.74 -10.29 -0.52
N ASP A 18 -6.38 -11.57 -0.53
CA ASP A 18 -7.17 -12.63 0.06
C ASP A 18 -7.20 -12.58 1.60
N GLU A 19 -8.25 -13.14 2.20
CA GLU A 19 -8.50 -13.11 3.64
C GLU A 19 -7.37 -13.76 4.46
N ALA A 20 -6.79 -14.85 3.97
CA ALA A 20 -5.72 -15.54 4.67
C ALA A 20 -4.45 -14.67 4.71
N THR A 21 -4.13 -13.98 3.62
CA THR A 21 -3.03 -13.02 3.57
C THR A 21 -3.29 -11.84 4.53
N LEU A 22 -4.51 -11.28 4.55
CA LEU A 22 -4.88 -10.21 5.48
C LEU A 22 -4.76 -10.65 6.94
N ALA A 23 -5.20 -11.86 7.27
CA ALA A 23 -5.07 -12.44 8.61
C ALA A 23 -3.59 -12.58 9.01
N GLU A 24 -2.72 -13.03 8.10
CA GLU A 24 -1.28 -13.13 8.36
C GLU A 24 -0.61 -11.77 8.57
N ILE A 25 -1.05 -10.73 7.85
CA ILE A 25 -0.61 -9.35 8.09
C ILE A 25 -1.07 -8.89 9.47
N ALA A 26 -2.37 -9.06 9.79
CA ALA A 26 -2.94 -8.60 11.05
C ALA A 26 -2.28 -9.22 12.29
N LYS A 27 -1.96 -10.52 12.23
CA LYS A 27 -1.26 -11.24 13.32
C LYS A 27 0.09 -10.60 13.70
N ARG A 28 0.74 -9.91 12.78
CA ARG A 28 2.06 -9.27 12.96
C ARG A 28 1.95 -7.81 13.38
N LEU A 29 0.77 -7.22 13.36
CA LEU A 29 0.54 -5.82 13.69
C LEU A 29 0.03 -5.68 15.13
N ARG A 30 0.60 -4.72 15.84
CA ARG A 30 0.18 -4.33 17.20
C ARG A 30 0.27 -2.82 17.31
N PHE A 31 -0.83 -2.18 17.64
CA PHE A 31 -0.88 -0.74 17.83
C PHE A 31 -0.95 -0.36 19.30
N LYS A 32 -0.17 0.65 19.67
CA LYS A 32 -0.19 1.27 21.00
C LYS A 32 -1.41 2.16 21.15
N ALA A 33 -1.67 2.61 22.37
CA ALA A 33 -2.72 3.61 22.65
C ALA A 33 -2.61 4.85 21.77
N GLY A 34 -3.73 5.50 21.50
CA GLY A 34 -3.83 6.74 20.74
C GLY A 34 -4.43 6.55 19.35
N THR A 35 -4.49 7.64 18.60
CA THR A 35 -5.08 7.66 17.26
C THR A 35 -4.20 6.97 16.25
N GLN A 36 -4.75 5.97 15.57
CA GLN A 36 -4.11 5.21 14.50
C GLN A 36 -4.80 5.53 13.18
N ARG A 37 -4.04 5.96 12.19
CA ARG A 37 -4.52 6.27 10.83
C ARG A 37 -4.01 5.21 9.88
N LEU A 38 -4.93 4.49 9.26
CA LEU A 38 -4.67 3.39 8.32
C LEU A 38 -5.07 3.86 6.93
N LEU A 39 -4.15 3.83 6.00
CA LEU A 39 -4.35 4.29 4.63
C LEU A 39 -4.20 3.14 3.65
N ASP A 40 -5.17 3.01 2.74
CA ASP A 40 -5.05 2.25 1.49
C ASP A 40 -5.27 3.20 0.31
N PRO A 41 -4.21 3.58 -0.41
CA PRO A 41 -4.31 4.53 -1.51
C PRO A 41 -4.77 3.91 -2.84
N CYS A 42 -5.10 2.62 -2.85
CA CYS A 42 -5.67 1.88 -3.97
C CYS A 42 -6.76 0.94 -3.46
N CYS A 43 -7.70 1.48 -2.66
CA CYS A 43 -8.52 0.69 -1.73
C CYS A 43 -9.56 -0.21 -2.43
N GLY A 44 -9.80 -0.07 -3.73
CA GLY A 44 -10.83 -0.82 -4.41
C GLY A 44 -12.20 -0.63 -3.73
N GLU A 45 -12.83 -1.72 -3.36
CA GLU A 45 -14.09 -1.70 -2.59
C GLU A 45 -13.91 -1.45 -1.08
N GLY A 46 -12.70 -1.20 -0.61
CA GLY A 46 -12.39 -0.92 0.80
C GLY A 46 -12.32 -2.13 1.72
N LYS A 47 -12.78 -3.29 1.26
CA LYS A 47 -12.93 -4.51 2.09
C LYS A 47 -11.63 -4.97 2.74
N ALA A 48 -10.51 -4.91 2.00
CA ALA A 48 -9.21 -5.35 2.51
C ALA A 48 -8.76 -4.53 3.72
N LEU A 49 -8.83 -3.19 3.63
CA LEU A 49 -8.45 -2.32 4.73
C LEU A 49 -9.42 -2.43 5.91
N ALA A 50 -10.73 -2.53 5.66
CA ALA A 50 -11.74 -2.71 6.69
C ALA A 50 -11.53 -4.03 7.47
N GLN A 51 -11.31 -5.13 6.74
CA GLN A 51 -11.02 -6.42 7.35
C GLN A 51 -9.70 -6.40 8.13
N LEU A 52 -8.66 -5.79 7.57
CA LEU A 52 -7.38 -5.64 8.26
C LEU A 52 -7.56 -4.86 9.58
N ALA A 53 -8.28 -3.73 9.53
CA ALA A 53 -8.55 -2.91 10.71
C ALA A 53 -9.31 -3.68 11.80
N SER A 54 -10.27 -4.54 11.44
CA SER A 54 -11.04 -5.35 12.38
C SER A 54 -10.23 -6.47 13.05
N HIS A 55 -9.15 -6.94 12.43
CA HIS A 55 -8.31 -8.03 12.93
C HIS A 55 -7.04 -7.56 13.65
N ILE A 56 -6.63 -6.31 13.46
CA ILE A 56 -5.43 -5.79 14.13
C ILE A 56 -5.68 -5.67 15.64
N VAL A 57 -4.77 -6.26 16.42
CA VAL A 57 -4.78 -6.08 17.87
C VAL A 57 -4.29 -4.66 18.20
N HIS A 58 -5.12 -3.91 18.90
CA HIS A 58 -4.81 -2.56 19.35
C HIS A 58 -5.14 -2.38 20.83
N HIS A 59 -4.57 -1.35 21.42
CA HIS A 59 -4.84 -0.99 22.81
C HIS A 59 -6.29 -0.51 22.95
N GLU A 60 -6.97 -0.79 24.08
CA GLU A 60 -8.36 -0.39 24.33
C GLU A 60 -8.61 1.13 24.18
N GLN A 61 -7.60 1.94 24.49
CA GLN A 61 -7.64 3.40 24.34
C GLN A 61 -7.19 3.87 22.95
N SER A 62 -7.26 3.03 21.94
CA SER A 62 -6.93 3.39 20.55
C SER A 62 -8.18 3.71 19.78
N ALA A 63 -8.10 4.75 18.95
CA ALA A 63 -9.07 5.02 17.88
C ALA A 63 -8.42 4.65 16.54
N LEU A 64 -9.05 3.75 15.79
CA LEU A 64 -8.64 3.42 14.43
C LEU A 64 -9.45 4.26 13.45
N HIS A 65 -8.77 4.91 12.51
CA HIS A 65 -9.39 5.62 11.40
C HIS A 65 -8.86 5.09 10.08
N THR A 66 -9.76 4.72 9.20
CA THR A 66 -9.47 4.11 7.91
C THR A 66 -9.69 5.11 6.77
N TYR A 67 -8.71 5.24 5.90
CA TYR A 67 -8.72 6.16 4.77
C TYR A 67 -8.46 5.39 3.48
N GLY A 68 -9.31 5.60 2.48
CA GLY A 68 -9.17 5.00 1.16
C GLY A 68 -9.00 6.06 0.08
N VAL A 69 -8.22 5.74 -0.97
CA VAL A 69 -8.25 6.47 -2.24
C VAL A 69 -8.56 5.45 -3.34
N GLU A 70 -9.54 5.73 -4.17
CA GLU A 70 -9.93 4.88 -5.29
C GLU A 70 -10.25 5.72 -6.51
N LEU A 71 -9.80 5.27 -7.69
CA LEU A 71 -9.99 5.99 -8.95
C LEU A 71 -11.37 5.71 -9.57
N ASP A 72 -11.83 4.48 -9.48
CA ASP A 72 -13.13 4.03 -10.01
C ASP A 72 -14.27 4.49 -9.10
N GLU A 73 -15.31 5.07 -9.71
CA GLU A 73 -16.46 5.62 -8.99
C GLU A 73 -17.26 4.56 -8.25
N ALA A 74 -17.57 3.44 -8.90
CA ALA A 74 -18.41 2.41 -8.29
C ALA A 74 -17.70 1.74 -7.11
N ARG A 75 -16.38 1.50 -7.22
CA ARG A 75 -15.59 0.98 -6.12
C ARG A 75 -15.42 1.99 -5.00
N ALA A 76 -15.21 3.28 -5.30
CA ALA A 76 -15.13 4.33 -4.28
C ALA A 76 -16.43 4.46 -3.48
N VAL A 77 -17.59 4.35 -4.15
CA VAL A 77 -18.90 4.31 -3.47
C VAL A 77 -19.00 3.08 -2.57
N SER A 78 -18.61 1.91 -3.04
CA SER A 78 -18.58 0.68 -2.21
C SER A 78 -17.64 0.83 -1.00
N ALA A 79 -16.46 1.39 -1.20
CA ALA A 79 -15.48 1.61 -0.14
C ALA A 79 -15.99 2.56 0.95
N SER A 80 -16.75 3.59 0.58
CA SER A 80 -17.33 4.55 1.53
C SER A 80 -18.36 3.94 2.50
N GLN A 81 -18.81 2.72 2.22
CA GLN A 81 -19.72 1.99 3.11
C GLN A 81 -18.98 1.24 4.22
N CYS A 82 -17.67 1.04 4.11
CA CYS A 82 -16.90 0.26 5.07
C CYS A 82 -15.64 0.95 5.61
N LEU A 83 -15.23 2.08 5.03
CA LEU A 83 -14.12 2.90 5.51
C LEU A 83 -14.62 4.24 6.04
N ASP A 84 -13.91 4.82 7.02
CA ASP A 84 -14.31 6.11 7.65
C ASP A 84 -14.24 7.28 6.69
N SER A 85 -13.29 7.24 5.73
CA SER A 85 -13.15 8.29 4.72
C SER A 85 -12.61 7.71 3.42
N VAL A 86 -13.25 8.04 2.31
CA VAL A 86 -12.82 7.64 0.97
C VAL A 86 -12.76 8.86 0.06
N LEU A 87 -11.67 8.98 -0.67
CA LEU A 87 -11.51 9.99 -1.70
C LEU A 87 -11.52 9.31 -3.08
N ARG A 88 -12.47 9.68 -3.93
CA ARG A 88 -12.43 9.32 -5.34
C ARG A 88 -11.40 10.19 -6.05
N SER A 89 -10.23 9.65 -6.28
CA SER A 89 -9.11 10.37 -6.92
C SER A 89 -8.06 9.39 -7.43
N ASN A 90 -7.16 9.91 -8.27
CA ASN A 90 -5.91 9.23 -8.54
C ASN A 90 -4.96 9.43 -7.33
N ALA A 91 -4.41 8.32 -6.82
CA ALA A 91 -3.50 8.37 -5.67
C ALA A 91 -2.26 9.25 -5.90
N PHE A 92 -1.80 9.39 -7.16
CA PHE A 92 -0.67 10.27 -7.50
C PHE A 92 -1.02 11.76 -7.44
N ASP A 93 -2.28 12.11 -7.65
CA ASP A 93 -2.77 13.48 -7.63
C ASP A 93 -3.32 13.88 -6.25
N THR A 94 -3.42 12.90 -5.34
CA THR A 94 -3.92 13.11 -3.97
C THR A 94 -2.80 13.63 -3.08
N GLN A 95 -3.09 14.71 -2.34
CA GLN A 95 -2.19 15.25 -1.33
C GLN A 95 -2.47 14.61 0.03
N ILE A 96 -1.54 13.79 0.52
CA ILE A 96 -1.60 13.15 1.82
C ILE A 96 -0.44 13.69 2.67
N GLY A 97 -0.75 14.15 3.87
CA GLY A 97 0.26 14.74 4.75
C GLY A 97 1.43 13.80 5.04
N SER A 98 2.64 14.30 4.92
CA SER A 98 3.85 13.54 5.30
C SER A 98 3.82 13.20 6.79
N GLY A 99 4.18 11.97 7.14
CA GLY A 99 4.25 11.54 8.53
C GLY A 99 2.89 11.44 9.25
N SER A 100 1.78 11.38 8.50
CA SER A 100 0.43 11.39 9.06
C SER A 100 -0.16 10.00 9.32
N GLN A 101 0.33 8.96 8.65
CA GLN A 101 -0.25 7.62 8.70
C GLN A 101 0.52 6.67 9.64
N THR A 102 -0.24 5.84 10.36
CA THR A 102 0.34 4.77 11.20
C THR A 102 0.60 3.49 10.41
N LEU A 103 -0.33 3.15 9.52
CA LEU A 103 -0.23 2.03 8.59
C LEU A 103 -0.46 2.54 7.17
N LEU A 104 0.41 2.16 6.27
CA LEU A 104 0.19 2.21 4.83
C LEU A 104 0.04 0.76 4.35
N PHE A 105 -1.21 0.35 4.08
CA PHE A 105 -1.51 -0.88 3.37
C PHE A 105 -1.49 -0.57 1.88
N LEU A 106 -0.65 -1.24 1.13
CA LEU A 106 -0.41 -0.92 -0.26
C LEU A 106 -0.40 -2.20 -1.11
N ASN A 107 -1.51 -2.43 -1.81
CA ASN A 107 -1.64 -3.41 -2.87
C ASN A 107 -1.92 -2.66 -4.19
N PRO A 108 -0.90 -2.02 -4.78
CA PRO A 108 -1.08 -1.14 -5.93
C PRO A 108 -1.31 -1.94 -7.21
N PRO A 109 -1.81 -1.31 -8.28
CA PRO A 109 -1.79 -1.95 -9.59
C PRO A 109 -0.35 -2.28 -10.00
N TYR A 110 -0.19 -3.43 -10.68
CA TYR A 110 1.11 -3.93 -11.13
C TYR A 110 1.34 -3.65 -12.61
N GLY A 111 2.58 -3.45 -12.99
CA GLY A 111 2.96 -3.37 -14.39
C GLY A 111 4.00 -2.32 -14.71
N ALA A 112 4.51 -2.38 -15.94
CA ALA A 112 5.43 -1.37 -16.44
C ALA A 112 4.67 -0.11 -16.82
N VAL A 113 5.18 1.05 -16.44
CA VAL A 113 4.74 2.31 -17.04
C VAL A 113 5.25 2.31 -18.48
N VAL A 114 4.32 2.28 -19.43
CA VAL A 114 4.67 2.38 -20.86
C VAL A 114 5.11 3.81 -21.13
N THR A 115 6.42 4.03 -21.10
CA THR A 115 7.06 5.22 -21.63
C THR A 115 8.11 4.77 -22.64
N ASP A 116 8.04 5.29 -23.85
CA ASP A 116 8.96 4.97 -24.95
C ASP A 116 10.43 5.37 -24.69
N GLN A 117 10.72 5.96 -23.53
CA GLN A 117 12.01 6.58 -23.21
C GLN A 117 12.73 6.00 -21.98
N VAL A 118 12.26 4.90 -21.39
CA VAL A 118 12.96 4.33 -20.22
C VAL A 118 14.07 3.39 -20.67
N ASP A 119 15.29 3.77 -20.36
CA ASP A 119 16.49 2.96 -20.54
C ASP A 119 16.35 1.61 -19.79
N LYS A 120 16.89 0.52 -20.36
CA LYS A 120 16.78 -0.84 -19.82
C LYS A 120 17.21 -0.94 -18.35
N GLN A 121 18.17 -0.12 -17.92
CA GLN A 121 18.68 -0.10 -16.55
C GLN A 121 17.70 0.54 -15.53
N HIS A 122 16.74 1.34 -16.00
CA HIS A 122 15.77 2.04 -15.15
C HIS A 122 14.36 1.41 -15.17
N ARG A 123 14.14 0.38 -15.98
CA ARG A 123 12.81 -0.25 -16.14
C ARG A 123 12.24 -0.80 -14.83
N ASP A 124 13.09 -1.36 -13.98
CA ASP A 124 12.65 -1.94 -12.70
C ASP A 124 12.09 -0.87 -11.75
N MET A 125 12.66 0.34 -11.77
CA MET A 125 12.20 1.47 -10.95
C MET A 125 11.03 2.23 -11.60
N ALA A 126 10.76 1.98 -12.87
CA ALA A 126 9.63 2.55 -13.61
C ALA A 126 8.33 1.72 -13.45
N ARG A 127 8.38 0.61 -12.71
CA ARG A 127 7.17 -0.19 -12.42
C ARG A 127 6.22 0.59 -11.52
N LEU A 128 4.92 0.41 -11.74
CA LEU A 128 3.90 1.14 -11.00
C LEU A 128 3.96 0.91 -9.49
N GLU A 129 4.06 -0.35 -9.08
CA GLU A 129 4.14 -0.71 -7.66
C GLU A 129 5.34 -0.07 -6.95
N VAL A 130 6.43 0.15 -7.69
CA VAL A 130 7.60 0.88 -7.18
C VAL A 130 7.31 2.37 -7.05
N GLN A 131 6.71 2.98 -8.08
CA GLN A 131 6.34 4.40 -8.06
C GLN A 131 5.32 4.71 -6.96
N PHE A 132 4.29 3.87 -6.80
CA PHE A 132 3.33 3.97 -5.70
C PHE A 132 4.04 3.93 -4.35
N THR A 133 4.95 2.97 -4.16
CA THR A 133 5.70 2.84 -2.92
C THR A 133 6.56 4.10 -2.66
N GLN A 134 7.27 4.59 -3.67
CA GLN A 134 8.11 5.79 -3.55
C GLN A 134 7.30 7.03 -3.22
N ARG A 135 6.15 7.21 -3.86
CA ARG A 135 5.26 8.37 -3.67
C ARG A 135 4.61 8.38 -2.30
N LEU A 136 4.21 7.21 -1.79
CA LEU A 136 3.34 7.10 -0.63
C LEU A 136 4.07 6.74 0.67
N LEU A 137 5.24 6.14 0.60
CA LEU A 137 6.03 5.83 1.80
C LEU A 137 6.30 7.07 2.70
N PRO A 138 6.50 8.30 2.17
CA PRO A 138 6.62 9.49 3.00
C PRO A 138 5.42 9.80 3.88
N THR A 139 4.20 9.34 3.52
CA THR A 139 2.98 9.55 4.32
C THR A 139 3.02 8.86 5.66
N LEU A 140 3.78 7.75 5.79
CA LEU A 140 3.98 7.09 7.07
C LEU A 140 4.69 7.99 8.06
N LYS A 141 4.20 8.01 9.30
CA LYS A 141 4.92 8.61 10.43
C LYS A 141 6.18 7.79 10.74
N ARG A 142 7.09 8.34 11.53
CA ARG A 142 8.19 7.57 12.13
C ARG A 142 7.64 6.33 12.82
N ASP A 143 8.27 5.18 12.63
CA ASP A 143 7.81 3.87 13.12
C ASP A 143 6.44 3.42 12.63
N GLY A 144 5.81 4.16 11.73
CA GLY A 144 4.65 3.69 11.00
C GLY A 144 4.99 2.46 10.15
N VAL A 145 4.01 1.61 9.92
CA VAL A 145 4.21 0.34 9.24
C VAL A 145 3.79 0.42 7.78
N LEU A 146 4.65 -0.03 6.89
CA LEU A 146 4.31 -0.40 5.52
C LEU A 146 3.88 -1.86 5.51
N ALA A 147 2.70 -2.16 4.93
CA ALA A 147 2.28 -3.49 4.51
C ALA A 147 2.12 -3.47 2.99
N LEU A 148 3.13 -3.93 2.27
CA LEU A 148 3.20 -3.88 0.82
C LEU A 148 2.99 -5.27 0.23
N VAL A 149 2.01 -5.39 -0.66
CA VAL A 149 1.71 -6.62 -1.41
C VAL A 149 2.12 -6.41 -2.86
N VAL A 150 3.06 -7.19 -3.37
CA VAL A 150 3.57 -7.07 -4.74
C VAL A 150 3.94 -8.43 -5.32
N PRO A 151 3.97 -8.57 -6.66
CA PRO A 151 4.55 -9.75 -7.28
C PRO A 151 6.01 -9.94 -6.84
N TYR A 152 6.41 -11.18 -6.59
CA TYR A 152 7.80 -11.51 -6.24
C TYR A 152 8.81 -10.91 -7.23
N LEU A 153 8.49 -10.94 -8.52
CA LEU A 153 9.34 -10.40 -9.59
C LEU A 153 9.52 -8.88 -9.54
N SER A 154 8.72 -8.16 -8.76
CA SER A 154 8.91 -6.71 -8.55
C SER A 154 10.08 -6.38 -7.63
N LEU A 155 10.56 -7.36 -6.85
CA LEU A 155 11.69 -7.20 -5.93
C LEU A 155 13.03 -7.24 -6.68
N SER A 156 13.25 -6.28 -7.57
CA SER A 156 14.56 -6.06 -8.18
C SER A 156 15.60 -5.65 -7.11
N PRO A 157 16.91 -5.83 -7.38
CA PRO A 157 17.97 -5.37 -6.48
C PRO A 157 17.87 -3.88 -6.14
N ALA A 158 17.47 -3.04 -7.11
CA ALA A 158 17.30 -1.60 -6.92
C ALA A 158 16.13 -1.29 -5.97
N PHE A 159 14.98 -1.94 -6.17
CA PHE A 159 13.81 -1.73 -5.32
C PHE A 159 14.03 -2.30 -3.90
N SER A 160 14.64 -3.49 -3.79
CA SER A 160 14.99 -4.09 -2.50
C SER A 160 15.94 -3.18 -1.71
N ARG A 161 16.95 -2.58 -2.36
CA ARG A 161 17.84 -1.60 -1.74
C ARG A 161 17.08 -0.35 -1.30
N TYR A 162 16.16 0.16 -2.14
CA TYR A 162 15.32 1.31 -1.80
C TYR A 162 14.53 1.07 -0.52
N LEU A 163 13.90 -0.12 -0.37
CA LEU A 163 13.15 -0.51 0.82
C LEU A 163 14.07 -0.66 2.03
N ALA A 164 15.20 -1.36 1.90
CA ALA A 164 16.16 -1.59 2.97
C ALA A 164 16.76 -0.29 3.56
N MET A 165 16.90 0.74 2.75
CA MET A 165 17.37 2.05 3.21
C MET A 165 16.32 2.85 3.99
N ARG A 166 15.04 2.50 3.87
CA ARG A 166 13.92 3.29 4.41
C ARG A 166 13.10 2.56 5.46
N LEU A 167 13.28 1.26 5.55
CA LEU A 167 12.54 0.41 6.46
C LEU A 167 13.50 -0.31 7.41
N ARG A 168 13.01 -0.58 8.60
CA ARG A 168 13.67 -1.41 9.61
C ARG A 168 12.71 -2.51 10.07
N GLN A 169 13.23 -3.57 10.69
CA GLN A 169 12.43 -4.72 11.12
C GLN A 169 11.58 -5.27 9.97
N VAL A 170 12.23 -5.52 8.84
CA VAL A 170 11.56 -5.98 7.63
C VAL A 170 11.31 -7.48 7.71
N GLU A 171 10.05 -7.87 7.49
CA GLU A 171 9.63 -9.25 7.29
C GLU A 171 9.11 -9.41 5.88
N VAL A 172 9.44 -10.52 5.23
CA VAL A 172 8.94 -10.88 3.90
C VAL A 172 8.38 -12.29 3.95
N PHE A 173 7.15 -12.45 3.49
CA PHE A 173 6.51 -13.77 3.41
C PHE A 173 5.62 -13.88 2.16
N ALA A 174 5.33 -15.11 1.74
CA ALA A 174 4.45 -15.35 0.60
C ALA A 174 3.00 -15.01 0.95
N ALA A 175 2.26 -14.42 0.02
CA ALA A 175 0.81 -14.33 0.13
C ALA A 175 0.20 -15.73 0.03
N SER A 176 -0.90 -15.99 0.76
CA SER A 176 -1.45 -17.32 0.94
C SER A 176 -2.06 -17.92 -0.32
N THR A 177 -2.70 -17.08 -1.15
CA THR A 177 -3.31 -17.50 -2.43
C THR A 177 -3.08 -16.42 -3.47
N GLY A 178 -2.28 -16.68 -4.46
CA GLY A 178 -2.08 -15.70 -5.53
C GLY A 178 -1.97 -16.37 -6.90
N ARG A 179 -2.78 -15.98 -7.87
CA ARG A 179 -2.53 -16.25 -9.30
C ARG A 179 -1.16 -15.74 -9.73
N PHE A 180 -0.66 -14.73 -9.05
CA PHE A 180 0.68 -14.17 -9.18
C PHE A 180 1.43 -14.52 -7.91
N LYS A 181 2.60 -15.09 -8.00
CA LYS A 181 3.50 -15.34 -6.86
C LYS A 181 3.76 -14.01 -6.12
N GLN A 182 2.80 -13.62 -5.27
CA GLN A 182 2.87 -12.38 -4.50
C GLN A 182 3.62 -12.60 -3.20
N VAL A 183 4.27 -11.56 -2.75
CA VAL A 183 4.89 -11.47 -1.43
C VAL A 183 4.34 -10.27 -0.68
N VAL A 184 4.29 -10.41 0.62
CA VAL A 184 4.00 -9.32 1.55
C VAL A 184 5.32 -8.86 2.16
N ILE A 185 5.54 -7.56 2.15
CA ILE A 185 6.67 -6.92 2.83
C ILE A 185 6.10 -6.08 3.95
N LEU A 186 6.38 -6.45 5.19
CA LEU A 186 6.12 -5.64 6.36
C LEU A 186 7.41 -4.95 6.78
N GLY A 187 7.34 -3.66 7.10
CA GLY A 187 8.50 -2.93 7.59
C GLY A 187 8.11 -1.63 8.28
N ARG A 188 8.88 -1.25 9.28
CA ARG A 188 8.67 0.02 10.00
C ARG A 188 9.49 1.11 9.34
N LYS A 189 8.87 2.27 9.10
CA LYS A 189 9.59 3.41 8.53
C LYS A 189 10.74 3.81 9.44
N ALA A 190 11.96 3.79 8.90
CA ALA A 190 13.16 4.25 9.58
C ALA A 190 13.16 5.77 9.76
N ASP A 191 13.83 6.25 10.79
CA ASP A 191 14.15 7.68 10.91
C ASP A 191 15.30 7.98 9.95
N MET A 192 15.03 8.82 8.95
CA MET A 192 16.04 9.26 7.98
C MET A 192 16.89 10.44 8.51
N ARG A 193 16.62 10.91 9.73
CA ARG A 193 17.51 11.86 10.39
C ARG A 193 18.66 11.04 10.94
N GLY A 194 19.83 11.17 10.32
CA GLY A 194 21.07 10.60 10.84
C GLY A 194 21.32 11.03 12.28
N PRO A 195 22.27 10.37 12.94
CA PRO A 195 22.66 10.71 14.28
C PRO A 195 23.12 12.16 14.36
#